data_3be414da7fac94a784a7f7581d1f46f2
#
_entry.id   3be414da7fac94a784a7f7581d1f46f2
#
_cell.length_a   1.000
_cell.length_b   1.000
_cell.length_c   1.000
_cell.angle_alpha   90.00
_cell.angle_beta   90.00
_cell.angle_gamma   90.00
#
_symmetry.space_group_name_H-M   'P 1'
#
loop_
_entity.id
_entity.type
_entity.pdbx_description
1 polymer ?
#
loop_
_entity_poly.entity_id
_entity_poly.type
_entity_poly.pdbx_seq_one_letter_code
_entity_poly.pdbx_strand_id
1 'polypeptide(L)'
;MANYNYCCIVGNLTRDPEVKFIPSGTAVAAFGVAVNEKYKVGEDWKERVNYFDVEAWGKLAEICGENLAKGRNVLVAGALRYESWEKDGEKKSRIKIVADKVQFLGAKPEGKSKEEPKANGEKKPPVSSDDDIPF
;
A
#
# COMPACT_ATOMS: atom_id res chain seq x y z
N MET A 1 -15.35 22.51 16.83
CA MET A 1 -15.82 21.23 16.31
C MET A 1 -14.64 20.32 16.04
N ALA A 2 -14.73 19.08 16.46
CA ALA A 2 -13.63 18.15 16.33
C ALA A 2 -13.80 17.33 15.05
N ASN A 3 -12.68 17.04 14.40
CA ASN A 3 -12.66 16.21 13.19
C ASN A 3 -11.52 15.22 13.27
N TYR A 4 -11.74 14.03 12.76
CA TYR A 4 -10.71 13.02 12.74
C TYR A 4 -10.88 12.12 11.52
N ASN A 5 -9.77 11.79 10.87
CA ASN A 5 -9.81 11.06 9.62
C ASN A 5 -8.54 10.23 9.51
N TYR A 6 -8.67 8.93 9.68
CA TYR A 6 -7.51 8.07 9.63
C TYR A 6 -7.93 6.65 9.33
N CYS A 7 -7.15 5.96 8.51
CA CYS A 7 -7.43 4.56 8.22
C CYS A 7 -6.13 3.79 8.09
N CYS A 8 -6.24 2.48 8.20
CA CYS A 8 -5.09 1.58 8.11
C CYS A 8 -5.55 0.31 7.42
N ILE A 9 -4.82 -0.08 6.37
CA ILE A 9 -5.15 -1.30 5.64
C ILE A 9 -3.90 -2.13 5.43
N VAL A 10 -4.10 -3.43 5.27
CA VAL A 10 -3.03 -4.35 4.89
C VAL A 10 -3.53 -5.13 3.68
N GLY A 11 -2.73 -5.14 2.64
CA GLY A 11 -3.10 -5.84 1.43
C GLY A 11 -1.94 -5.93 0.49
N ASN A 12 -2.21 -6.29 -0.75
CA ASN A 12 -1.18 -6.46 -1.76
C ASN A 12 -1.31 -5.42 -2.84
N LEU A 13 -0.17 -4.97 -3.34
CA LEU A 13 -0.18 -4.01 -4.43
C LEU A 13 -0.78 -4.63 -5.68
N THR A 14 -1.63 -3.87 -6.35
CA THR A 14 -2.28 -4.34 -7.56
C THR A 14 -1.47 -4.02 -8.81
N ARG A 15 -0.52 -3.10 -8.68
CA ARG A 15 0.34 -2.70 -9.79
C ARG A 15 1.60 -2.08 -9.22
N ASP A 16 2.60 -1.94 -10.07
CA ASP A 16 3.82 -1.25 -9.64
C ASP A 16 3.51 0.20 -9.33
N PRO A 17 4.17 0.78 -8.32
CA PRO A 17 3.91 2.18 -8.00
C PRO A 17 4.35 3.10 -9.13
N GLU A 18 3.58 4.12 -9.34
CA GLU A 18 3.89 5.13 -10.34
C GLU A 18 4.38 6.36 -9.61
N VAL A 19 5.61 6.78 -9.88
CA VAL A 19 6.21 7.92 -9.19
C VAL A 19 6.31 9.07 -10.17
N LYS A 20 5.80 10.22 -9.76
CA LYS A 20 5.87 11.44 -10.54
C LYS A 20 6.41 12.54 -9.67
N PHE A 21 6.90 13.57 -10.32
CA PHE A 21 7.40 14.75 -9.61
C PHE A 21 6.54 15.95 -9.99
N ILE A 22 6.05 16.64 -8.98
CA ILE A 22 5.30 17.86 -9.24
C ILE A 22 6.28 19.01 -9.46
N PRO A 23 5.80 20.15 -9.97
CA PRO A 23 6.72 21.26 -10.32
C PRO A 23 7.63 21.71 -9.20
N SER A 24 7.22 21.56 -7.96
CA SER A 24 8.07 21.95 -6.83
C SER A 24 9.22 20.97 -6.61
N GLY A 25 9.22 19.84 -7.32
CA GLY A 25 10.26 18.84 -7.14
C GLY A 25 9.91 17.73 -6.18
N THR A 26 8.73 17.78 -5.59
CA THR A 26 8.30 16.77 -4.65
C THR A 26 7.82 15.52 -5.38
N ALA A 27 8.25 14.37 -4.89
CA ALA A 27 7.83 13.10 -5.47
C ALA A 27 6.44 12.73 -4.97
N VAL A 28 5.66 12.12 -5.85
CA VAL A 28 4.34 11.60 -5.50
C VAL A 28 4.23 10.21 -6.08
N ALA A 29 3.97 9.23 -5.24
CA ALA A 29 3.80 7.85 -5.67
C ALA A 29 2.35 7.46 -5.58
N ALA A 30 1.84 6.80 -6.61
CA ALA A 30 0.46 6.34 -6.64
C ALA A 30 0.45 4.84 -6.91
N PHE A 31 -0.34 4.12 -6.14
CA PHE A 31 -0.47 2.69 -6.34
C PHE A 31 -1.81 2.23 -5.78
N GLY A 32 -2.17 1.01 -6.12
CA GLY A 32 -3.39 0.42 -5.63
C GLY A 32 -3.10 -0.72 -4.68
N VAL A 33 -3.97 -0.91 -3.72
CA VAL A 33 -3.84 -1.99 -2.74
C VAL A 33 -5.13 -2.77 -2.73
N ALA A 34 -5.02 -4.09 -2.85
CA ALA A 34 -6.17 -5.00 -2.83
C ALA A 34 -6.22 -5.67 -1.46
N VAL A 35 -7.36 -5.54 -0.82
CA VAL A 35 -7.58 -6.16 0.49
C VAL A 35 -8.66 -7.23 0.32
N ASN A 36 -8.28 -8.48 0.54
CA ASN A 36 -9.22 -9.58 0.43
C ASN A 36 -10.01 -9.73 1.71
N GLU A 37 -11.29 -9.95 1.54
CA GLU A 37 -12.18 -10.10 2.67
C GLU A 37 -13.01 -11.33 2.48
N LYS A 38 -13.13 -12.14 3.52
CA LYS A 38 -14.00 -13.30 3.51
C LYS A 38 -15.22 -13.00 4.34
N TYR A 39 -16.37 -13.42 3.85
CA TYR A 39 -17.60 -13.22 4.57
C TYR A 39 -18.51 -14.42 4.37
N LYS A 40 -19.42 -14.57 5.28
CA LYS A 40 -20.30 -15.75 5.29
C LYS A 40 -21.69 -15.35 4.89
N VAL A 41 -22.25 -16.11 3.97
CA VAL A 41 -23.64 -15.95 3.56
C VAL A 41 -24.31 -17.28 3.77
N GLY A 42 -25.21 -17.34 4.78
CA GLY A 42 -25.78 -18.61 5.16
C GLY A 42 -24.71 -19.53 5.68
N GLU A 43 -24.49 -20.63 5.01
CA GLU A 43 -23.42 -21.56 5.40
C GLU A 43 -22.25 -21.54 4.45
N ASP A 44 -22.30 -20.65 3.46
CA ASP A 44 -21.24 -20.58 2.47
C ASP A 44 -20.30 -19.44 2.76
N TRP A 45 -19.02 -19.69 2.53
CA TRP A 45 -18.00 -18.65 2.62
C TRP A 45 -17.76 -18.07 1.25
N LYS A 46 -17.73 -16.75 1.19
CA LYS A 46 -17.47 -16.02 -0.05
C LYS A 46 -16.35 -15.06 0.16
N GLU A 47 -15.77 -14.63 -0.95
CA GLU A 47 -14.66 -13.69 -0.92
C GLU A 47 -14.99 -12.47 -1.75
N ARG A 48 -14.49 -11.35 -1.32
CA ARG A 48 -14.54 -10.14 -2.13
C ARG A 48 -13.21 -9.43 -2.00
N VAL A 49 -12.88 -8.65 -3.00
CA VAL A 49 -11.66 -7.89 -2.99
C VAL A 49 -12.02 -6.42 -2.97
N ASN A 50 -11.45 -5.70 -2.02
CA ASN A 50 -11.63 -4.25 -1.92
C ASN A 50 -10.38 -3.60 -2.47
N TYR A 51 -10.58 -2.66 -3.39
CA TYR A 51 -9.47 -1.95 -4.03
C TYR A 51 -9.40 -0.54 -3.52
N PHE A 52 -8.22 -0.13 -3.10
CA PHE A 52 -8.00 1.21 -2.58
C PHE A 52 -6.89 1.89 -3.35
N ASP A 53 -7.10 3.16 -3.65
CA ASP A 53 -6.05 3.98 -4.25
C ASP A 53 -5.27 4.64 -3.16
N VAL A 54 -3.94 4.60 -3.27
CA VAL A 54 -3.05 5.12 -2.26
C VAL A 54 -2.10 6.10 -2.91
N GLU A 55 -1.82 7.17 -2.20
CA GLU A 55 -0.89 8.19 -2.67
C GLU A 55 0.09 8.51 -1.54
N ALA A 56 1.37 8.55 -1.88
CA ALA A 56 2.41 8.90 -0.91
C ALA A 56 3.17 10.09 -1.46
N TRP A 57 3.69 10.92 -0.57
CA TRP A 57 4.34 12.16 -0.95
C TRP A 57 5.75 12.24 -0.38
N GLY A 58 6.63 12.93 -1.11
CA GLY A 58 7.94 13.25 -0.63
C GLY A 58 8.83 12.04 -0.44
N LYS A 59 9.53 12.01 0.67
CA LYS A 59 10.47 10.92 0.93
C LYS A 59 9.77 9.57 0.93
N LEU A 60 8.58 9.52 1.47
CA LEU A 60 7.83 8.27 1.49
C LEU A 60 7.53 7.79 0.08
N ALA A 61 7.24 8.72 -0.82
CA ALA A 61 6.99 8.37 -2.21
C ALA A 61 8.22 7.74 -2.85
N GLU A 62 9.39 8.31 -2.56
CA GLU A 62 10.63 7.78 -3.11
C GLU A 62 10.90 6.38 -2.59
N ILE A 63 10.69 6.18 -1.30
CA ILE A 63 10.90 4.88 -0.70
C ILE A 63 9.95 3.85 -1.29
N CYS A 64 8.71 4.22 -1.48
CA CYS A 64 7.73 3.32 -2.09
C CYS A 64 8.13 2.96 -3.51
N GLY A 65 8.56 3.95 -4.28
CA GLY A 65 8.95 3.70 -5.65
C GLY A 65 10.13 2.76 -5.78
N GLU A 66 11.02 2.79 -4.80
CA GLU A 66 12.21 1.96 -4.85
C GLU A 66 11.98 0.55 -4.34
N ASN A 67 11.02 0.38 -3.45
CA ASN A 67 10.88 -0.89 -2.74
C ASN A 67 9.61 -1.66 -3.03
N LEU A 68 8.63 -1.04 -3.61
CA LEU A 68 7.36 -1.72 -3.85
C LEU A 68 7.24 -2.21 -5.28
N ALA A 69 6.50 -3.28 -5.44
CA ALA A 69 6.23 -3.83 -6.75
C ALA A 69 4.88 -4.54 -6.67
N LYS A 70 4.30 -4.78 -7.83
CA LYS A 70 3.04 -5.48 -7.90
C LYS A 70 3.10 -6.78 -7.09
N GLY A 71 2.09 -7.02 -6.28
CA GLY A 71 1.99 -8.22 -5.48
C GLY A 71 2.60 -8.13 -4.09
N ARG A 72 3.33 -7.06 -3.81
CA ARG A 72 3.96 -6.92 -2.51
C ARG A 72 2.92 -6.67 -1.42
N ASN A 73 3.11 -7.31 -0.29
CA ASN A 73 2.21 -7.14 0.85
C ASN A 73 2.67 -5.95 1.67
N VAL A 74 1.75 -5.04 1.95
CA VAL A 74 2.09 -3.80 2.66
C VAL A 74 1.00 -3.42 3.64
N LEU A 75 1.40 -2.67 4.65
CA LEU A 75 0.48 -1.98 5.54
C LEU A 75 0.54 -0.50 5.18
N VAL A 76 -0.60 0.11 4.95
CA VAL A 76 -0.71 1.51 4.60
C VAL A 76 -1.60 2.19 5.62
N ALA A 77 -1.12 3.29 6.19
CA ALA A 77 -1.90 4.07 7.14
C ALA A 77 -1.87 5.52 6.73
N GLY A 78 -2.99 6.20 6.87
CA GLY A 78 -3.06 7.60 6.53
C GLY A 78 -4.48 8.10 6.52
N ALA A 79 -4.67 9.29 5.99
CA ALA A 79 -5.98 9.91 5.97
C ALA A 79 -6.69 9.64 4.65
N LEU A 80 -7.99 9.56 4.73
CA LEU A 80 -8.79 9.47 3.52
C LEU A 80 -8.93 10.85 2.93
N ARG A 81 -8.86 10.94 1.62
CA ARG A 81 -9.04 12.21 0.93
C ARG A 81 -10.13 12.05 -0.11
N TYR A 82 -11.10 12.94 -0.07
CA TYR A 82 -12.17 12.98 -1.04
C TYR A 82 -11.82 13.99 -2.11
N GLU A 83 -11.92 13.54 -3.37
CA GLU A 83 -11.67 14.41 -4.51
C GLU A 83 -12.88 14.39 -5.42
N SER A 84 -13.21 15.53 -5.95
CA SER A 84 -14.29 15.59 -6.92
C SER A 84 -13.86 16.54 -8.05
N TRP A 85 -14.32 16.22 -9.25
CA TRP A 85 -14.00 17.03 -10.41
C TRP A 85 -15.09 16.84 -11.43
N GLU A 86 -15.05 17.69 -12.44
CA GLU A 86 -16.01 17.63 -13.52
C GLU A 86 -15.29 17.24 -14.80
N LYS A 87 -15.84 16.29 -15.53
CA LYS A 87 -15.29 15.88 -16.79
C LYS A 87 -16.42 15.64 -17.75
N ASP A 88 -16.38 16.34 -18.91
CA ASP A 88 -17.39 16.19 -19.94
C ASP A 88 -18.79 16.42 -19.41
N GLY A 89 -18.93 17.39 -18.51
CA GLY A 89 -20.24 17.73 -17.98
C GLY A 89 -20.72 16.83 -16.88
N GLU A 90 -19.91 15.83 -16.49
CA GLU A 90 -20.27 14.89 -15.43
C GLU A 90 -19.44 15.14 -14.19
N LYS A 91 -20.10 15.07 -13.06
CA LYS A 91 -19.40 15.17 -11.79
C LYS A 91 -18.84 13.81 -11.42
N LYS A 92 -17.56 13.78 -11.09
CA LYS A 92 -16.91 12.56 -10.67
C LYS A 92 -16.25 12.77 -9.34
N SER A 93 -16.13 11.69 -8.59
CA SER A 93 -15.50 11.77 -7.29
C SER A 93 -14.80 10.45 -6.99
N ARG A 94 -13.87 10.52 -6.05
CA ARG A 94 -13.23 9.33 -5.57
C ARG A 94 -12.63 9.62 -4.22
N ILE A 95 -12.36 8.53 -3.49
CA ILE A 95 -11.69 8.59 -2.20
C ILE A 95 -10.39 7.84 -2.33
N LYS A 96 -9.33 8.44 -1.85
CA LYS A 96 -8.03 7.78 -1.83
C LYS A 96 -7.42 7.94 -0.46
N ILE A 97 -6.39 7.15 -0.19
CA ILE A 97 -5.66 7.21 1.06
C ILE A 97 -4.38 7.98 0.82
N VAL A 98 -4.18 9.04 1.58
CA VAL A 98 -2.92 9.77 1.54
C VAL A 98 -2.09 9.20 2.66
N ALA A 99 -1.12 8.37 2.31
CA ALA A 99 -0.36 7.60 3.28
C ALA A 99 0.62 8.46 4.03
N ASP A 100 0.69 8.27 5.32
CA ASP A 100 1.78 8.85 6.10
C ASP A 100 2.68 7.75 6.65
N LYS A 101 2.28 6.50 6.49
CA LYS A 101 3.09 5.38 6.91
C LYS A 101 2.86 4.20 5.98
N VAL A 102 3.93 3.60 5.52
CA VAL A 102 3.87 2.40 4.71
C VAL A 102 4.88 1.42 5.28
N GLN A 103 4.41 0.23 5.64
CA GLN A 103 5.28 -0.82 6.15
C GLN A 103 5.32 -1.94 5.13
N PHE A 104 6.51 -2.40 4.81
CA PHE A 104 6.67 -3.49 3.87
C PHE A 104 6.59 -4.79 4.62
N LEU A 105 5.65 -5.62 4.24
CA LEU A 105 5.41 -6.89 4.91
C LEU A 105 5.76 -8.03 3.98
N GLY A 106 6.06 -9.17 4.58
CA GLY A 106 6.37 -10.33 3.79
C GLY A 106 7.70 -10.22 3.07
N ALA A 107 7.98 -11.19 2.23
CA ALA A 107 9.22 -11.23 1.48
C ALA A 107 9.12 -10.34 0.26
N LYS A 108 10.27 -9.88 -0.20
CA LYS A 108 10.31 -9.11 -1.43
C LYS A 108 9.86 -9.98 -2.60
N PRO A 109 9.26 -9.36 -3.62
CA PRO A 109 8.87 -10.14 -4.79
C PRO A 109 10.05 -10.82 -5.44
N GLU A 110 9.73 -11.88 -6.12
CA GLU A 110 10.70 -12.61 -6.89
C GLU A 110 11.41 -11.69 -7.86
N GLY A 111 12.68 -11.92 -8.03
CA GLY A 111 13.46 -11.09 -8.92
C GLY A 111 14.14 -9.95 -8.24
N LYS A 112 13.68 -9.59 -7.10
CA LYS A 112 14.36 -8.57 -6.30
C LYS A 112 15.02 -9.16 -5.11
N SER A 113 14.55 -10.29 -4.73
CA SER A 113 15.07 -10.92 -3.57
C SER A 113 16.32 -11.62 -3.87
N LYS A 114 16.72 -11.78 -4.50
CA LYS A 114 17.80 -12.53 -4.62
C LYS A 114 18.81 -12.32 -3.71
N GLU A 115 18.94 -12.17 -3.17
CA GLU A 115 19.67 -11.80 -2.47
C GLU A 115 19.67 -12.19 -1.29
N GLU A 116 19.43 -12.65 -1.19
CA GLU A 116 19.50 -13.00 -0.22
C GLU A 116 19.60 -13.82 0.31
N PRO A 117 19.79 -14.19 0.52
CA PRO A 117 19.92 -14.89 1.15
C PRO A 117 20.00 -15.36 1.80
N LYS A 118 19.99 -15.64 2.02
CA LYS A 118 19.92 -16.00 2.73
C LYS A 118 19.87 -16.18 3.41
N ALA A 119 20.03 -16.33 3.49
CA ALA A 119 19.92 -16.55 4.27
C ALA A 119 20.01 -16.67 4.88
N ASN A 120 20.30 -17.03 4.94
CA ASN A 120 20.36 -17.20 5.63
C ASN A 120 20.17 -17.19 6.29
N GLY A 121 20.04 -17.45 6.24
CA GLY A 121 19.71 -17.58 7.03
C GLY A 121 19.57 -17.40 7.68
N GLU A 122 19.84 -17.71 7.75
CA GLU A 122 19.73 -17.61 8.46
C GLU A 122 19.35 -17.06 9.02
N LYS A 123 19.34 -17.17 9.11
CA LYS A 123 18.99 -16.72 9.72
C LYS A 123 18.43 -16.13 10.17
N LYS A 124 18.31 -16.18 10.19
CA LYS A 124 17.64 -15.73 10.64
C LYS A 124 17.20 -15.32 11.09
N PRO A 125 17.22 -15.34 11.12
CA PRO A 125 16.60 -14.96 11.67
C PRO A 125 16.11 -14.43 11.93
N PRO A 126 16.13 -14.59 11.99
CA PRO A 126 15.48 -14.13 12.39
C PRO A 126 14.96 -13.41 12.55
N VAL A 127 15.05 -13.60 12.56
CA VAL A 127 14.38 -13.01 12.77
C VAL A 127 13.84 -12.38 12.80
N SER A 128 13.97 -12.50 12.69
CA SER A 128 13.30 -12.02 12.80
C SER A 128 12.68 -11.50 12.84
N SER A 129 12.85 -11.72 12.87
CA SER A 129 12.16 -11.32 12.98
C SER A 129 11.71 -10.69 13.12
N ASP A 130 11.89 -10.86 13.21
CA ASP A 130 11.46 -10.32 13.40
C ASP A 130 11.22 -9.44 13.34
N ASP A 131 11.43 -9.54 13.15
CA ASP A 131 11.35 -8.76 13.14
C ASP A 131 10.81 -8.13 12.86
N ASP A 132 10.70 -8.33 12.83
CA ASP A 132 10.15 -7.76 12.60
C ASP A 132 9.22 -7.41 12.61
N ILE A 133 8.78 -7.54 12.98
CA ILE A 133 7.85 -7.22 13.04
C ILE A 133 7.20 -6.64 13.44
N PRO A 134 6.93 -6.37 13.78
CA PRO A 134 6.39 -5.71 14.06
C PRO A 134 5.62 -5.32 14.15
N PHE A 135 5.06 -5.29 14.43
CA PHE A 135 4.43 -4.86 14.39
C PHE A 135 4.10 -4.82 14.76
#